data_02e56e28668fb402b9339f1953cb7d70
#
_entry.id   02e56e28668fb402b9339f1953cb7d70
#
_cell.length_a   1.000
_cell.length_b   1.000
_cell.length_c   1.000
_cell.angle_alpha   90.00
_cell.angle_beta   90.00
_cell.angle_gamma   90.00
#
_symmetry.space_group_name_H-M   'P 1'
#
loop_
_entity.id
_entity.type
_entity.pdbx_description
1 polymer ?
#
loop_
_entity_poly.entity_id
_entity_poly.type
_entity_poly.pdbx_seq_one_letter_code
_entity_poly.pdbx_strand_id
1 'polypeptide(L)'
;SLLAAGLCRVLKQDGYRVAPFKSQNMALNSFITKDGGEMGRAQVVQAEAAGIEPDTRMNPILLKPTTDVGSQVIVNGQVRGNMQAMEYFHRKRDYIPAVLEAYNSLNSEYDVIVIEGAGSPAEINLRDRDIANMGFAEEADCPVIIIADIDKGGVFAHLYGTLALLSESEQN
;
A
#
# COMPACT_ATOMS: atom_id res chain seq x y z
N SER A 1 4.19 -7.54 -3.75
CA SER A 1 5.13 -7.36 -2.62
C SER A 1 6.58 -7.71 -2.98
N LEU A 2 6.83 -8.85 -3.67
CA LEU A 2 8.20 -9.27 -4.03
C LEU A 2 8.94 -8.24 -4.90
N LEU A 3 8.27 -7.71 -5.93
CA LEU A 3 8.86 -6.69 -6.81
C LEU A 3 9.17 -5.38 -6.06
N ALA A 4 8.28 -4.96 -5.16
CA ALA A 4 8.54 -3.79 -4.31
C ALA A 4 9.77 -4.02 -3.41
N ALA A 5 9.92 -5.20 -2.80
CA ALA A 5 11.12 -5.55 -2.03
C ALA A 5 12.39 -5.56 -2.89
N GLY A 6 12.31 -6.13 -4.11
CA GLY A 6 13.42 -6.14 -5.07
C GLY A 6 13.83 -4.72 -5.47
N LEU A 7 12.87 -3.85 -5.77
CA LEU A 7 13.12 -2.45 -6.12
C LEU A 7 13.75 -1.67 -4.96
N CYS A 8 13.24 -1.85 -3.72
CA CYS A 8 13.87 -1.29 -2.53
C CYS A 8 15.34 -1.71 -2.41
N ARG A 9 15.64 -2.99 -2.66
CA ARG A 9 17.02 -3.52 -2.61
C ARG A 9 17.90 -2.90 -3.69
N VAL A 10 17.45 -2.84 -4.93
CA VAL A 10 18.21 -2.27 -6.06
C VAL A 10 18.52 -0.80 -5.80
N LEU A 11 17.51 0.01 -5.50
CA LEU A 11 17.69 1.43 -5.23
C LEU A 11 18.63 1.69 -4.04
N LYS A 12 18.55 0.84 -3.00
CA LYS A 12 19.51 0.92 -1.89
C LYS A 12 20.94 0.62 -2.35
N GLN A 13 21.15 -0.39 -3.21
CA GLN A 13 22.48 -0.72 -3.74
C GLN A 13 23.02 0.41 -4.61
N ASP A 14 22.15 1.16 -5.27
CA ASP A 14 22.50 2.35 -6.07
C ASP A 14 22.78 3.59 -5.20
N GLY A 15 22.66 3.46 -3.86
CA GLY A 15 23.06 4.48 -2.90
C GLY A 15 21.93 5.40 -2.42
N TYR A 16 20.69 5.15 -2.82
CA TYR A 16 19.54 5.94 -2.33
C TYR A 16 19.11 5.52 -0.92
N ARG A 17 18.61 6.49 -0.16
CA ARG A 17 17.84 6.22 1.06
C ARG A 17 16.41 5.88 0.64
N VAL A 18 16.01 4.63 0.84
CA VAL A 18 14.74 4.10 0.32
C VAL A 18 13.86 3.62 1.46
N ALA A 19 12.58 3.94 1.43
CA ALA A 19 11.58 3.32 2.28
C ALA A 19 10.44 2.71 1.46
N PRO A 20 9.89 1.55 1.87
CA PRO A 20 8.66 1.01 1.32
C PRO A 20 7.45 1.73 1.89
N PHE A 21 6.35 1.73 1.15
CA PHE A 21 5.07 2.24 1.62
C PHE A 21 3.91 1.43 1.04
N LYS A 22 2.93 1.13 1.87
CA LYS A 22 1.65 0.58 1.44
C LYS A 22 0.56 1.18 2.30
N SER A 23 -0.24 2.05 1.74
CA SER A 23 -1.26 2.82 2.46
C SER A 23 -2.22 1.93 3.25
N GLN A 24 -2.68 0.84 2.62
CA GLN A 24 -3.57 -0.14 3.22
C GLN A 24 -3.09 -1.55 2.88
N ASN A 25 -2.98 -2.42 3.89
CA ASN A 25 -2.75 -3.84 3.71
C ASN A 25 -3.87 -4.66 4.37
N MET A 26 -4.20 -5.81 3.80
CA MET A 26 -5.08 -6.80 4.40
C MET A 26 -4.28 -8.10 4.58
N ALA A 27 -3.97 -8.45 5.82
CA ALA A 27 -3.16 -9.62 6.12
C ALA A 27 -3.40 -10.13 7.53
N LEU A 28 -3.39 -11.45 7.69
CA LEU A 28 -3.36 -12.10 9.01
C LEU A 28 -1.97 -12.04 9.65
N ASN A 29 -0.92 -12.13 8.81
CA ASN A 29 0.46 -12.09 9.29
C ASN A 29 0.89 -10.64 9.53
N SER A 30 1.14 -10.33 10.77
CA SER A 30 1.64 -9.02 11.22
C SER A 30 2.97 -9.14 11.94
N PHE A 31 3.55 -8.01 12.25
CA PHE A 31 4.80 -7.84 12.96
C PHE A 31 4.64 -6.71 13.97
N ILE A 32 5.25 -6.87 15.14
CA ILE A 32 5.30 -5.81 16.16
C ILE A 32 6.65 -5.11 16.03
N THR A 33 6.60 -3.81 15.81
CA THR A 33 7.78 -2.94 15.72
C THR A 33 8.41 -2.72 17.09
N LYS A 34 9.63 -2.18 17.13
CA LYS A 34 10.36 -1.95 18.40
C LYS A 34 9.64 -1.01 19.37
N ASP A 35 8.83 -0.10 18.84
CA ASP A 35 7.99 0.84 19.60
C ASP A 35 6.61 0.26 19.98
N GLY A 36 6.38 -1.03 19.66
CA GLY A 36 5.18 -1.76 20.04
C GLY A 36 4.00 -1.59 19.06
N GLY A 37 4.19 -0.93 17.93
CA GLY A 37 3.18 -0.80 16.88
C GLY A 37 3.06 -2.05 16.02
N GLU A 38 1.89 -2.28 15.43
CA GLU A 38 1.62 -3.44 14.57
C GLU A 38 1.53 -3.04 13.10
N MET A 39 2.22 -3.77 12.22
CA MET A 39 2.22 -3.57 10.77
C MET A 39 2.22 -4.87 9.98
N GLY A 40 1.92 -4.81 8.68
CA GLY A 40 1.90 -5.97 7.79
C GLY A 40 3.30 -6.56 7.58
N ARG A 41 3.42 -7.90 7.63
CA ARG A 41 4.70 -8.60 7.47
C ARG A 41 5.36 -8.34 6.11
N ALA A 42 4.58 -8.14 5.05
CA ALA A 42 5.12 -7.86 3.72
C ALA A 42 5.96 -6.56 3.69
N GLN A 43 5.52 -5.52 4.38
CA GLN A 43 6.26 -4.24 4.46
C GLN A 43 7.50 -4.35 5.36
N VAL A 44 7.50 -5.26 6.33
CA VAL A 44 8.72 -5.59 7.10
C VAL A 44 9.80 -6.16 6.18
N VAL A 45 9.46 -7.13 5.33
CA VAL A 45 10.40 -7.71 4.35
C VAL A 45 10.92 -6.64 3.39
N GLN A 46 10.09 -5.70 2.99
CA GLN A 46 10.49 -4.57 2.13
C GLN A 46 11.43 -3.60 2.86
N ALA A 47 11.18 -3.31 4.15
CA ALA A 47 12.07 -2.51 4.98
C ALA A 47 13.43 -3.20 5.17
N GLU A 48 13.44 -4.51 5.47
CA GLU A 48 14.65 -5.33 5.54
C GLU A 48 15.43 -5.31 4.21
N ALA A 49 14.74 -5.37 3.06
CA ALA A 49 15.35 -5.26 1.74
C ALA A 49 15.98 -3.88 1.51
N ALA A 50 15.33 -2.81 1.97
CA ALA A 50 15.87 -1.45 1.99
C ALA A 50 16.99 -1.26 3.02
N GLY A 51 17.17 -2.22 3.98
CA GLY A 51 18.15 -2.17 5.04
C GLY A 51 17.83 -1.13 6.11
N ILE A 52 16.58 -0.91 6.38
CA ILE A 52 16.05 -0.01 7.41
C ILE A 52 15.18 -0.77 8.41
N GLU A 53 14.99 -0.21 9.58
CA GLU A 53 14.09 -0.78 10.58
C GLU A 53 12.64 -0.65 10.13
N PRO A 54 11.81 -1.66 10.37
CA PRO A 54 10.36 -1.56 10.14
C PRO A 54 9.71 -0.47 11.00
N ASP A 55 8.88 0.34 10.38
CA ASP A 55 8.17 1.46 10.98
C ASP A 55 6.70 1.43 10.56
N THR A 56 5.79 1.65 11.49
CA THR A 56 4.34 1.59 11.21
C THR A 56 3.87 2.60 10.17
N ARG A 57 4.62 3.70 9.97
CA ARG A 57 4.38 4.66 8.88
C ARG A 57 4.47 4.02 7.49
N MET A 58 5.19 2.91 7.34
CA MET A 58 5.31 2.18 6.06
C MET A 58 4.03 1.40 5.71
N ASN A 59 3.15 1.16 6.68
CA ASN A 59 1.86 0.53 6.51
C ASN A 59 0.84 1.14 7.50
N PRO A 60 0.37 2.37 7.24
CA PRO A 60 -0.47 3.09 8.19
C PRO A 60 -1.82 2.42 8.45
N ILE A 61 -2.38 1.67 7.47
CA ILE A 61 -3.64 0.94 7.66
C ILE A 61 -3.39 -0.55 7.47
N LEU A 62 -3.62 -1.32 8.53
CA LEU A 62 -3.62 -2.78 8.47
C LEU A 62 -5.01 -3.31 8.84
N LEU A 63 -5.58 -4.14 7.98
CA LEU A 63 -6.82 -4.86 8.21
C LEU A 63 -6.49 -6.33 8.48
N LYS A 64 -6.88 -6.83 9.65
CA LYS A 64 -6.76 -8.26 10.01
C LYS A 64 -8.14 -8.89 9.95
N PRO A 65 -8.43 -9.72 8.96
CA PRO A 65 -9.71 -10.44 8.90
C PRO A 65 -9.94 -11.23 10.18
N THR A 66 -11.11 -11.04 10.80
CA THR A 66 -11.51 -11.76 12.02
C THR A 66 -12.69 -12.69 11.78
N THR A 67 -13.49 -12.38 10.78
CA THR A 67 -14.63 -13.17 10.30
C THR A 67 -14.74 -13.04 8.79
N ASP A 68 -15.68 -13.75 8.16
CA ASP A 68 -15.92 -13.66 6.72
C ASP A 68 -16.29 -12.24 6.25
N VAL A 69 -16.80 -11.41 7.15
CA VAL A 69 -17.31 -10.06 6.83
C VAL A 69 -16.76 -8.96 7.73
N GLY A 70 -15.81 -9.27 8.61
CA GLY A 70 -15.27 -8.32 9.59
C GLY A 70 -13.76 -8.36 9.69
N SER A 71 -13.17 -7.22 10.00
CA SER A 71 -11.73 -7.07 10.23
C SER A 71 -11.44 -6.22 11.44
N GLN A 72 -10.37 -6.56 12.16
CA GLN A 72 -9.75 -5.64 13.10
C GLN A 72 -9.00 -4.56 12.31
N VAL A 73 -9.29 -3.31 12.59
CA VAL A 73 -8.68 -2.15 11.95
C VAL A 73 -7.55 -1.62 12.84
N ILE A 74 -6.37 -1.56 12.28
CA ILE A 74 -5.15 -1.02 12.92
C ILE A 74 -4.73 0.22 12.13
N VAL A 75 -4.54 1.34 12.83
CA VAL A 75 -4.14 2.62 12.22
C VAL A 75 -2.86 3.10 12.90
N ASN A 76 -1.83 3.35 12.12
CA ASN A 76 -0.50 3.76 12.60
C ASN A 76 -0.01 2.85 13.74
N GLY A 77 -0.14 1.53 13.54
CA GLY A 77 0.29 0.53 14.50
C GLY A 77 -0.63 0.29 15.70
N GLN A 78 -1.72 1.05 15.85
CA GLN A 78 -2.62 0.97 17.00
C GLN A 78 -3.99 0.41 16.62
N VAL A 79 -4.47 -0.56 17.39
CA VAL A 79 -5.80 -1.15 17.21
C VAL A 79 -6.89 -0.09 17.45
N ARG A 80 -7.79 0.11 16.49
CA ARG A 80 -8.94 1.02 16.58
C ARG A 80 -10.24 0.28 16.88
N GLY A 81 -10.29 -1.02 16.65
CA GLY A 81 -11.45 -1.86 16.91
C GLY A 81 -11.76 -2.78 15.72
N ASN A 82 -12.89 -3.48 15.85
CA ASN A 82 -13.40 -4.33 14.76
C ASN A 82 -14.46 -3.58 13.96
N MET A 83 -14.42 -3.71 12.65
CA MET A 83 -15.41 -3.14 11.73
C MET A 83 -15.91 -4.19 10.76
N GLN A 84 -17.18 -4.10 10.38
CA GLN A 84 -17.72 -4.86 9.25
C GLN A 84 -17.14 -4.30 7.94
N ALA A 85 -16.98 -5.14 6.93
CA ALA A 85 -16.40 -4.75 5.64
C ALA A 85 -17.14 -3.55 5.01
N MET A 86 -18.47 -3.52 5.07
CA MET A 86 -19.27 -2.41 4.55
C MET A 86 -19.08 -1.12 5.35
N GLU A 87 -18.99 -1.22 6.68
CA GLU A 87 -18.71 -0.06 7.53
C GLU A 87 -17.33 0.52 7.22
N TYR A 88 -16.31 -0.33 7.15
CA TYR A 88 -14.97 0.10 6.76
C TYR A 88 -14.96 0.76 5.39
N PHE A 89 -15.63 0.15 4.40
CA PHE A 89 -15.73 0.70 3.05
C PHE A 89 -16.33 2.11 3.04
N HIS A 90 -17.37 2.36 3.85
CA HIS A 90 -17.97 3.70 3.95
C HIS A 90 -17.07 4.73 4.63
N ARG A 91 -16.27 4.30 5.60
CA ARG A 91 -15.39 5.16 6.40
C ARG A 91 -13.93 5.22 5.89
N LYS A 92 -13.61 4.47 4.84
CA LYS A 92 -12.25 4.30 4.34
C LYS A 92 -11.56 5.65 4.06
N ARG A 93 -12.28 6.64 3.53
CA ARG A 93 -11.75 7.99 3.27
C ARG A 93 -11.42 8.78 4.54
N ASP A 94 -12.01 8.45 5.68
CA ASP A 94 -11.71 9.11 6.97
C ASP A 94 -10.25 8.86 7.40
N TYR A 95 -9.62 7.82 6.84
CA TYR A 95 -8.23 7.47 7.14
C TYR A 95 -7.21 8.14 6.22
N ILE A 96 -7.63 8.83 5.16
CA ILE A 96 -6.71 9.53 4.22
C ILE A 96 -5.76 10.48 4.97
N PRO A 97 -6.19 11.31 5.93
CA PRO A 97 -5.26 12.19 6.65
C PRO A 97 -4.14 11.42 7.35
N ALA A 98 -4.45 10.29 8.00
CA ALA A 98 -3.44 9.46 8.68
C ALA A 98 -2.48 8.79 7.68
N VAL A 99 -2.98 8.40 6.50
CA VAL A 99 -2.16 7.83 5.42
C VAL A 99 -1.20 8.89 4.86
N LEU A 100 -1.69 10.09 4.57
CA LEU A 100 -0.88 11.18 4.04
C LEU A 100 0.14 11.71 5.06
N GLU A 101 -0.22 11.79 6.33
CA GLU A 101 0.72 12.16 7.40
C GLU A 101 1.89 11.17 7.46
N ALA A 102 1.60 9.86 7.46
CA ALA A 102 2.61 8.81 7.46
C ALA A 102 3.50 8.89 6.21
N TYR A 103 2.91 9.03 5.02
CA TYR A 103 3.63 9.18 3.77
C TYR A 103 4.53 10.41 3.75
N ASN A 104 3.99 11.58 4.08
CA ASN A 104 4.75 12.85 4.06
C ASN A 104 5.90 12.82 5.06
N SER A 105 5.71 12.19 6.23
CA SER A 105 6.77 11.99 7.21
C SER A 105 7.92 11.16 6.62
N LEU A 106 7.63 10.00 5.99
CA LEU A 106 8.66 9.20 5.32
C LEU A 106 9.30 9.95 4.14
N ASN A 107 8.50 10.64 3.33
CA ASN A 107 8.98 11.38 2.17
C ASN A 107 9.97 12.51 2.54
N SER A 108 9.88 13.04 3.75
CA SER A 108 10.85 14.03 4.26
C SER A 108 12.18 13.41 4.69
N GLU A 109 12.23 12.11 4.95
CA GLU A 109 13.41 11.41 5.47
C GLU A 109 14.16 10.60 4.40
N TYR A 110 13.48 10.17 3.34
CA TYR A 110 14.01 9.27 2.31
C TYR A 110 14.05 9.92 0.93
N ASP A 111 14.99 9.50 0.11
CA ASP A 111 15.16 10.01 -1.26
C ASP A 111 14.15 9.39 -2.22
N VAL A 112 13.71 8.14 -1.94
CA VAL A 112 12.75 7.39 -2.74
C VAL A 112 11.79 6.63 -1.83
N ILE A 113 10.50 6.74 -2.11
CA ILE A 113 9.47 5.91 -1.50
C ILE A 113 8.94 4.91 -2.53
N VAL A 114 9.10 3.63 -2.27
CA VAL A 114 8.55 2.56 -3.12
C VAL A 114 7.15 2.20 -2.63
N ILE A 115 6.14 2.63 -3.39
CA ILE A 115 4.74 2.46 -3.02
C ILE A 115 4.18 1.20 -3.66
N GLU A 116 3.56 0.34 -2.85
CA GLU A 116 2.82 -0.84 -3.31
C GLU A 116 1.31 -0.57 -3.23
N GLY A 117 0.60 -0.78 -4.34
CA GLY A 117 -0.86 -0.75 -4.38
C GLY A 117 -1.52 -1.95 -3.69
N ALA A 118 -2.82 -1.95 -3.61
CA ALA A 118 -3.63 -3.03 -3.04
C ALA A 118 -4.77 -3.41 -3.97
N GLY A 119 -4.84 -4.69 -4.35
CA GLY A 119 -5.79 -5.17 -5.36
C GLY A 119 -5.42 -4.70 -6.77
N SER A 120 -6.40 -4.24 -7.53
CA SER A 120 -6.20 -3.75 -8.90
C SER A 120 -6.76 -2.33 -9.07
N PRO A 121 -6.05 -1.44 -9.78
CA PRO A 121 -6.59 -0.13 -10.14
C PRO A 121 -7.77 -0.23 -11.12
N ALA A 122 -7.97 -1.38 -11.77
CA ALA A 122 -9.07 -1.65 -12.70
C ALA A 122 -10.40 -2.01 -12.00
N GLU A 123 -10.44 -2.09 -10.68
CA GLU A 123 -11.69 -2.31 -9.91
C GLU A 123 -12.50 -1.02 -9.82
N ILE A 124 -13.09 -0.61 -10.95
CA ILE A 124 -13.81 0.66 -11.12
C ILE A 124 -14.98 0.84 -10.15
N ASN A 125 -15.58 -0.26 -9.67
CA ASN A 125 -16.65 -0.27 -8.67
C ASN A 125 -16.18 0.17 -7.27
N LEU A 126 -14.87 0.17 -7.00
CA LEU A 126 -14.26 0.58 -5.73
C LEU A 126 -13.53 1.92 -5.82
N ARG A 127 -13.47 2.53 -7.01
CA ARG A 127 -12.64 3.69 -7.32
C ARG A 127 -12.93 4.92 -6.47
N ASP A 128 -14.21 5.25 -6.25
CA ASP A 128 -14.62 6.45 -5.51
C ASP A 128 -14.07 6.51 -4.07
N ARG A 129 -13.57 5.38 -3.57
CA ARG A 129 -13.02 5.24 -2.21
C ARG A 129 -11.65 4.58 -2.21
N ASP A 130 -10.94 4.68 -3.33
CA ASP A 130 -9.58 4.17 -3.42
C ASP A 130 -8.63 5.05 -2.60
N ILE A 131 -7.88 4.41 -1.69
CA ILE A 131 -6.84 5.04 -0.88
C ILE A 131 -5.49 4.32 -1.04
N ALA A 132 -5.38 3.42 -2.00
CA ALA A 132 -4.25 2.50 -2.11
C ALA A 132 -3.63 2.42 -3.52
N ASN A 133 -4.41 2.67 -4.57
CA ASN A 133 -3.94 2.63 -5.96
C ASN A 133 -3.93 4.05 -6.55
N MET A 134 -4.69 4.28 -7.61
CA MET A 134 -4.69 5.58 -8.30
C MET A 134 -5.14 6.73 -7.41
N GLY A 135 -6.14 6.51 -6.53
CA GLY A 135 -6.58 7.55 -5.59
C GLY A 135 -5.49 7.97 -4.60
N PHE A 136 -4.56 7.07 -4.23
CA PHE A 136 -3.40 7.45 -3.44
C PHE A 136 -2.28 8.04 -4.31
N ALA A 137 -2.07 7.51 -5.52
CA ALA A 137 -1.04 8.01 -6.44
C ALA A 137 -1.28 9.47 -6.84
N GLU A 138 -2.54 9.87 -7.05
CA GLU A 138 -2.94 11.25 -7.30
C GLU A 138 -2.60 12.17 -6.11
N GLU A 139 -2.93 11.75 -4.88
CA GLU A 139 -2.63 12.51 -3.66
C GLU A 139 -1.12 12.62 -3.38
N ALA A 140 -0.36 11.61 -3.75
CA ALA A 140 1.10 11.55 -3.58
C ALA A 140 1.87 12.19 -4.74
N ASP A 141 1.20 12.56 -5.83
CA ASP A 141 1.79 13.08 -7.09
C ASP A 141 2.97 12.22 -7.55
N CYS A 142 2.75 10.90 -7.69
CA CYS A 142 3.82 9.96 -7.99
C CYS A 142 3.56 9.18 -9.29
N PRO A 143 4.61 8.83 -10.04
CA PRO A 143 4.49 7.98 -11.23
C PRO A 143 4.06 6.57 -10.86
N VAL A 144 3.26 5.94 -11.72
CA VAL A 144 2.71 4.60 -11.51
C VAL A 144 3.28 3.62 -12.52
N ILE A 145 3.67 2.44 -12.05
CA ILE A 145 4.10 1.31 -12.88
C ILE A 145 3.07 0.20 -12.76
N ILE A 146 2.43 -0.15 -13.86
CA ILE A 146 1.51 -1.29 -13.92
C ILE A 146 2.32 -2.58 -14.03
N ILE A 147 2.04 -3.52 -13.13
CA ILE A 147 2.68 -4.83 -13.09
C ILE A 147 1.61 -5.90 -13.29
N ALA A 148 1.85 -6.84 -14.22
CA ALA A 148 0.96 -7.95 -14.48
C ALA A 148 1.72 -9.29 -14.47
N ASP A 149 1.01 -10.34 -14.08
CA ASP A 149 1.54 -11.70 -13.98
C ASP A 149 1.44 -12.40 -15.34
N ILE A 150 2.58 -12.78 -15.92
CA ILE A 150 2.66 -13.46 -17.20
C ILE A 150 2.31 -14.97 -17.08
N ASP A 151 2.54 -15.57 -15.91
CA ASP A 151 2.42 -17.03 -15.75
C ASP A 151 0.98 -17.53 -15.85
N LYS A 152 0.02 -16.68 -15.50
CA LYS A 152 -1.42 -17.03 -15.54
C LYS A 152 -2.05 -16.90 -16.92
N GLY A 153 -1.30 -16.41 -17.91
CA GLY A 153 -1.82 -16.09 -19.24
C GLY A 153 -2.65 -14.80 -19.27
N GLY A 154 -2.89 -14.28 -20.48
CA GLY A 154 -3.70 -13.06 -20.67
C GLY A 154 -3.04 -11.76 -20.23
N VAL A 155 -1.72 -11.72 -20.03
CA VAL A 155 -1.01 -10.54 -19.49
C VAL A 155 -1.27 -9.28 -20.31
N PHE A 156 -1.29 -9.36 -21.64
CA PHE A 156 -1.56 -8.20 -22.49
C PHE A 156 -3.00 -7.69 -22.35
N ALA A 157 -3.96 -8.60 -22.19
CA ALA A 157 -5.34 -8.22 -21.93
C ALA A 157 -5.47 -7.52 -20.55
N HIS A 158 -4.75 -8.00 -19.54
CA HIS A 158 -4.73 -7.37 -18.22
C HIS A 158 -4.09 -5.98 -18.27
N LEU A 159 -2.95 -5.81 -18.94
CA LEU A 159 -2.28 -4.51 -19.07
C LEU A 159 -3.15 -3.53 -19.85
N TYR A 160 -3.62 -3.94 -21.04
CA TYR A 160 -4.47 -3.10 -21.88
C TYR A 160 -5.80 -2.76 -21.20
N GLY A 161 -6.47 -3.76 -20.63
CA GLY A 161 -7.74 -3.55 -19.93
C GLY A 161 -7.60 -2.64 -18.70
N THR A 162 -6.53 -2.81 -17.93
CA THR A 162 -6.26 -1.92 -16.78
C THR A 162 -6.09 -0.49 -17.27
N LEU A 163 -5.24 -0.26 -18.27
CA LEU A 163 -5.01 1.09 -18.81
C LEU A 163 -6.30 1.69 -19.39
N ALA A 164 -7.07 0.92 -20.16
CA ALA A 164 -8.31 1.38 -20.78
C ALA A 164 -9.44 1.75 -19.78
N LEU A 165 -9.37 1.23 -18.55
CA LEU A 165 -10.32 1.52 -17.47
C LEU A 165 -9.90 2.71 -16.60
N LEU A 166 -8.68 3.18 -16.72
CA LEU A 166 -8.21 4.39 -16.06
C LEU A 166 -8.76 5.64 -16.78
N SER A 167 -8.91 6.73 -16.06
CA SER A 167 -9.28 8.02 -16.65
C SER A 167 -8.17 8.57 -17.53
N GLU A 168 -8.46 9.50 -18.41
CA GLU A 168 -7.45 10.15 -19.27
C GLU A 168 -6.34 10.82 -18.45
N SER A 169 -6.66 11.39 -17.28
CA SER A 169 -5.68 12.00 -16.38
C SER A 169 -4.73 10.98 -15.75
N GLU A 170 -5.20 9.77 -15.48
CA GLU A 170 -4.40 8.69 -14.89
C GLU A 170 -3.57 7.91 -15.91
N GLN A 171 -3.86 8.07 -17.20
CA GLN A 171 -3.11 7.43 -18.29
C GLN A 171 -1.88 8.24 -18.71
N ASN A 172 -1.75 9.49 -18.30
CA ASN A 172 -0.66 10.42 -18.62
C ASN A 172 0.33 10.54 -17.46
#